data_653781c812b3f157bbe54804945d9388
#
_entry.id   653781c812b3f157bbe54804945d9388
#
_cell.length_a   1.000
_cell.length_b   1.000
_cell.length_c   1.000
_cell.angle_alpha   90.00
_cell.angle_beta   90.00
_cell.angle_gamma   90.00
#
_symmetry.space_group_name_H-M   'P 1'
#
loop_
_entity.id
_entity.type
_entity.pdbx_description
1 polymer ?
#
loop_
_entity_poly.entity_id
_entity_poly.type
_entity_poly.pdbx_seq_one_letter_code
_entity_poly.pdbx_strand_id
1 'polypeptide(L)'
;MGRFVPENNFETMIREFMKSHSTKDFAIITTKDEKFLNALDEKLHFSQDKRIKFVGTVYDQELLKKIRERAYGYFHGHSVGGTNPSLLEALGSTKLNLLYDVGFNREVAEDGALYWTLEDGNLAKLIDQSDSMNEEELEEMGQKAKQRIKDEYSWQYICDKYTKVWEKNK
;
A
#
# COMPACT_ATOMS: atom_id res chain seq x y z
N MET A 1 -2.63 2.60 4.92
CA MET A 1 -2.76 3.90 5.60
C MET A 1 -3.39 4.91 4.65
N GLY A 2 -4.27 5.77 5.13
CA GLY A 2 -4.88 6.78 4.29
C GLY A 2 -6.22 7.25 4.85
N ARG A 3 -6.85 8.21 4.17
CA ARG A 3 -8.22 8.63 4.50
C ARG A 3 -9.20 7.52 4.14
N PHE A 4 -10.24 7.34 4.95
CA PHE A 4 -11.28 6.35 4.71
C PHE A 4 -12.31 6.92 3.71
N VAL A 5 -11.93 6.92 2.44
CA VAL A 5 -12.72 7.43 1.31
C VAL A 5 -12.83 6.36 0.23
N PRO A 6 -13.88 6.38 -0.61
CA PRO A 6 -14.11 5.34 -1.62
C PRO A 6 -12.92 5.11 -2.55
N GLU A 7 -12.21 6.18 -2.93
CA GLU A 7 -11.07 6.15 -3.84
C GLU A 7 -9.88 5.34 -3.30
N ASN A 8 -9.84 5.06 -2.00
CA ASN A 8 -8.81 4.24 -1.38
C ASN A 8 -9.17 2.76 -1.30
N ASN A 9 -10.35 2.35 -1.80
CA ASN A 9 -10.79 0.96 -1.93
C ASN A 9 -10.70 0.11 -0.65
N PHE A 10 -10.89 0.72 0.53
CA PHE A 10 -10.84 0.00 1.81
C PHE A 10 -11.88 -1.12 1.89
N GLU A 11 -13.08 -0.90 1.36
CA GLU A 11 -14.12 -1.93 1.32
C GLU A 11 -13.65 -3.17 0.57
N THR A 12 -13.07 -2.99 -0.62
CA THR A 12 -12.53 -4.10 -1.41
C THR A 12 -11.39 -4.80 -0.67
N MET A 13 -10.45 -4.05 -0.11
CA MET A 13 -9.31 -4.63 0.61
C MET A 13 -9.78 -5.45 1.82
N ILE A 14 -10.74 -4.95 2.60
CA ILE A 14 -11.30 -5.66 3.76
C ILE A 14 -12.03 -6.93 3.30
N ARG A 15 -12.94 -6.81 2.33
CA ARG A 15 -13.70 -7.94 1.79
C ARG A 15 -12.79 -9.05 1.26
N GLU A 16 -11.80 -8.70 0.49
CA GLU A 16 -10.88 -9.67 -0.11
C GLU A 16 -9.94 -10.28 0.94
N PHE A 17 -9.48 -9.48 1.92
CA PHE A 17 -8.70 -10.01 3.03
C PHE A 17 -9.49 -11.04 3.85
N MET A 18 -10.77 -10.79 4.12
CA MET A 18 -11.64 -11.75 4.81
C MET A 18 -11.78 -13.07 4.06
N LYS A 19 -11.73 -13.05 2.72
CA LYS A 19 -11.77 -14.26 1.88
C LYS A 19 -10.45 -15.02 1.86
N SER A 20 -9.34 -14.37 2.16
CA SER A 20 -8.01 -14.98 2.14
C SER A 20 -7.83 -15.96 3.31
N HIS A 21 -6.91 -16.91 3.13
CA HIS A 21 -6.51 -17.88 4.15
C HIS A 21 -5.34 -17.37 5.01
N SER A 22 -4.93 -16.12 4.84
CA SER A 22 -3.85 -15.53 5.62
C SER A 22 -4.12 -15.63 7.12
N THR A 23 -3.11 -15.98 7.89
CA THR A 23 -3.16 -15.99 9.36
C THR A 23 -2.64 -14.69 9.98
N LYS A 24 -2.23 -13.74 9.15
CA LYS A 24 -1.70 -12.44 9.57
C LYS A 24 -2.82 -11.47 9.91
N ASP A 25 -2.51 -10.45 10.70
CA ASP A 25 -3.43 -9.35 10.97
C ASP A 25 -3.38 -8.30 9.86
N PHE A 26 -4.53 -7.74 9.52
CA PHE A 26 -4.68 -6.58 8.65
C PHE A 26 -4.88 -5.32 9.50
N ALA A 27 -3.81 -4.58 9.73
CA ALA A 27 -3.84 -3.34 10.49
C ALA A 27 -4.20 -2.14 9.59
N ILE A 28 -5.30 -1.47 9.91
CA ILE A 28 -5.80 -0.31 9.18
C ILE A 28 -5.54 0.95 9.99
N ILE A 29 -4.64 1.81 9.49
CA ILE A 29 -4.30 3.09 10.10
C ILE A 29 -5.03 4.19 9.34
N THR A 30 -6.09 4.70 9.95
CA THR A 30 -6.96 5.74 9.37
C THR A 30 -7.68 6.51 10.46
N THR A 31 -8.19 7.68 10.12
CA THR A 31 -9.11 8.39 11.03
C THR A 31 -10.41 7.59 11.13
N LYS A 32 -10.83 7.29 12.35
CA LYS A 32 -12.09 6.58 12.60
C LYS A 32 -13.26 7.52 12.32
N ASP A 33 -14.09 7.14 11.37
CA ASP A 33 -15.44 7.65 11.18
C ASP A 33 -16.39 6.52 11.58
N GLU A 34 -16.96 6.61 12.79
CA GLU A 34 -17.82 5.55 13.34
C GLU A 34 -19.03 5.27 12.47
N LYS A 35 -19.63 6.32 11.90
CA LYS A 35 -20.80 6.15 11.03
C LYS A 35 -20.46 5.34 9.78
N PHE A 36 -19.32 5.63 9.19
CA PHE A 36 -18.86 4.91 8.00
C PHE A 36 -18.43 3.47 8.36
N LEU A 37 -17.74 3.29 9.47
CA LEU A 37 -17.33 1.96 9.95
C LEU A 37 -18.53 1.07 10.26
N ASN A 38 -19.56 1.61 10.91
CA ASN A 38 -20.79 0.87 11.19
C ASN A 38 -21.50 0.44 9.90
N ALA A 39 -21.66 1.36 8.95
CA ALA A 39 -22.28 1.05 7.65
C ALA A 39 -21.48 -0.03 6.88
N LEU A 40 -20.16 0.02 6.96
CA LEU A 40 -19.31 -0.97 6.33
C LEU A 40 -19.39 -2.33 7.05
N ASP A 41 -19.48 -2.34 8.38
CA ASP A 41 -19.62 -3.57 9.16
C ASP A 41 -20.99 -4.22 8.98
N GLU A 42 -22.07 -3.43 8.87
CA GLU A 42 -23.39 -3.95 8.48
C GLU A 42 -23.35 -4.69 7.12
N LYS A 43 -22.51 -4.22 6.20
CA LYS A 43 -22.36 -4.79 4.87
C LYS A 43 -21.45 -6.01 4.83
N LEU A 44 -20.31 -5.95 5.50
CA LEU A 44 -19.25 -6.95 5.38
C LEU A 44 -19.14 -7.87 6.58
N HIS A 45 -19.66 -7.47 7.74
CA HIS A 45 -19.48 -8.17 9.03
C HIS A 45 -18.01 -8.37 9.41
N PHE A 46 -17.15 -7.39 9.06
CA PHE A 46 -15.70 -7.49 9.26
C PHE A 46 -15.31 -7.54 10.75
N SER A 47 -16.15 -7.04 11.65
CA SER A 47 -15.93 -7.12 13.09
C SER A 47 -15.87 -8.56 13.62
N GLN A 48 -16.42 -9.52 12.89
CA GLN A 48 -16.34 -10.95 13.21
C GLN A 48 -14.97 -11.55 12.84
N ASP A 49 -14.21 -10.92 11.96
CA ASP A 49 -12.86 -11.36 11.60
C ASP A 49 -11.82 -10.71 12.51
N LYS A 50 -11.34 -11.49 13.48
CA LYS A 50 -10.37 -11.02 14.49
C LYS A 50 -9.04 -10.56 13.92
N ARG A 51 -8.73 -10.88 12.65
CA ARG A 51 -7.52 -10.44 11.95
C ARG A 51 -7.59 -8.97 11.54
N ILE A 52 -8.77 -8.38 11.42
CA ILE A 52 -8.95 -6.98 11.00
C ILE A 52 -8.83 -6.06 12.20
N LYS A 53 -7.85 -5.16 12.17
CA LYS A 53 -7.50 -4.25 13.27
C LYS A 53 -7.56 -2.79 12.82
N PHE A 54 -8.51 -2.03 13.33
CA PHE A 54 -8.53 -0.57 13.17
C PHE A 54 -7.70 0.08 14.28
N VAL A 55 -6.50 0.54 13.92
CA VAL A 55 -5.53 1.09 14.88
C VAL A 55 -5.81 2.55 15.24
N GLY A 56 -6.52 3.27 14.37
CA GLY A 56 -6.73 4.71 14.51
C GLY A 56 -5.67 5.51 13.77
N THR A 57 -5.63 6.82 14.01
CA THR A 57 -4.68 7.73 13.35
C THR A 57 -3.35 7.72 14.08
N VAL A 58 -2.26 7.65 13.32
CA VAL A 58 -0.90 7.80 13.81
C VAL A 58 -0.29 9.03 13.15
N TYR A 59 0.11 10.02 13.93
CA TYR A 59 0.73 11.27 13.44
C TYR A 59 2.26 11.24 13.51
N ASP A 60 2.83 10.38 14.34
CA ASP A 60 4.27 10.21 14.48
C ASP A 60 4.86 9.53 13.24
N GLN A 61 5.64 10.29 12.46
CA GLN A 61 6.25 9.83 11.21
C GLN A 61 7.30 8.74 11.44
N GLU A 62 8.06 8.83 12.53
CA GLU A 62 9.04 7.80 12.87
C GLU A 62 8.36 6.48 13.25
N LEU A 63 7.24 6.56 13.97
CA LEU A 63 6.44 5.38 14.28
C LEU A 63 5.82 4.78 13.00
N LEU A 64 5.27 5.61 12.10
CA LEU A 64 4.75 5.14 10.82
C LEU A 64 5.80 4.45 9.98
N LYS A 65 7.01 4.99 9.93
CA LYS A 65 8.15 4.37 9.25
C LYS A 65 8.47 3.00 9.85
N LYS A 66 8.60 2.91 11.17
CA LYS A 66 8.86 1.63 11.86
C LYS A 66 7.75 0.59 11.64
N ILE A 67 6.49 1.03 11.59
CA ILE A 67 5.37 0.13 11.28
C ILE A 67 5.53 -0.44 9.87
N ARG A 68 5.85 0.39 8.87
CA ARG A 68 6.06 -0.05 7.49
C ARG A 68 7.27 -0.99 7.36
N GLU A 69 8.38 -0.68 8.02
CA GLU A 69 9.60 -1.51 8.01
C GLU A 69 9.38 -2.90 8.62
N ARG A 70 8.48 -3.01 9.59
CA ARG A 70 8.17 -4.27 10.29
C ARG A 70 6.95 -4.99 9.74
N ALA A 71 6.18 -4.35 8.87
CA ALA A 71 5.04 -4.98 8.26
C ALA A 71 5.49 -6.07 7.28
N TYR A 72 4.77 -7.18 7.27
CA TYR A 72 4.95 -8.23 6.26
C TYR A 72 4.69 -7.69 4.85
N GLY A 73 3.63 -6.89 4.69
CA GLY A 73 3.27 -6.27 3.43
C GLY A 73 2.44 -5.01 3.62
N TYR A 74 2.32 -4.23 2.56
CA TYR A 74 1.56 -2.99 2.51
C TYR A 74 0.50 -3.05 1.41
N PHE A 75 -0.76 -2.75 1.77
CA PHE A 75 -1.84 -2.60 0.79
C PHE A 75 -2.00 -1.15 0.36
N HIS A 76 -2.07 -0.91 -0.93
CA HIS A 76 -2.36 0.39 -1.52
C HIS A 76 -3.53 0.30 -2.49
N GLY A 77 -4.64 0.93 -2.10
CA GLY A 77 -5.88 0.91 -2.88
C GLY A 77 -6.21 2.21 -3.62
N HIS A 78 -5.32 3.20 -3.61
CA HIS A 78 -5.58 4.52 -4.20
C HIS A 78 -5.81 4.43 -5.70
N SER A 79 -6.98 4.95 -6.16
CA SER A 79 -7.47 4.78 -7.54
C SER A 79 -7.54 6.07 -8.34
N VAL A 80 -7.28 7.23 -7.75
CA VAL A 80 -7.37 8.54 -8.42
C VAL A 80 -6.17 9.43 -8.12
N GLY A 81 -5.81 10.30 -9.05
CA GLY A 81 -4.70 11.23 -8.88
C GLY A 81 -3.40 10.73 -9.53
N GLY A 82 -2.29 10.97 -8.88
CA GLY A 82 -0.94 10.65 -9.37
C GLY A 82 -0.09 10.02 -8.26
N THR A 83 1.21 10.30 -8.28
CA THR A 83 2.16 9.80 -7.28
C THR A 83 1.72 10.14 -5.86
N ASN A 84 1.52 9.09 -5.05
CA ASN A 84 1.07 9.21 -3.68
C ASN A 84 2.25 9.12 -2.71
N PRO A 85 2.47 10.13 -1.81
CA PRO A 85 3.57 10.09 -0.85
C PRO A 85 3.59 8.84 0.02
N SER A 86 2.42 8.36 0.48
CA SER A 86 2.34 7.13 1.28
C SER A 86 2.80 5.89 0.51
N LEU A 87 2.61 5.86 -0.83
CA LEU A 87 3.13 4.79 -1.68
C LEU A 87 4.66 4.85 -1.76
N LEU A 88 5.23 6.04 -1.98
CA LEU A 88 6.70 6.20 -2.02
C LEU A 88 7.35 5.77 -0.71
N GLU A 89 6.76 6.16 0.42
CA GLU A 89 7.23 5.77 1.75
C GLU A 89 7.13 4.25 1.98
N ALA A 90 6.06 3.61 1.50
CA ALA A 90 5.88 2.16 1.62
C ALA A 90 6.89 1.40 0.75
N LEU A 91 7.06 1.80 -0.52
CA LEU A 91 8.06 1.21 -1.43
C LEU A 91 9.49 1.36 -0.90
N GLY A 92 9.78 2.47 -0.22
CA GLY A 92 11.07 2.71 0.42
C GLY A 92 11.31 1.93 1.72
N SER A 93 10.28 1.34 2.33
CA SER A 93 10.35 0.77 3.68
C SER A 93 9.90 -0.69 3.76
N THR A 94 8.84 -1.07 3.03
CA THR A 94 8.20 -2.38 3.12
C THR A 94 8.67 -3.29 2.00
N LYS A 95 8.96 -4.56 2.28
CA LYS A 95 9.45 -5.52 1.28
C LYS A 95 8.37 -5.91 0.28
N LEU A 96 7.17 -6.19 0.73
CA LEU A 96 6.04 -6.61 -0.10
C LEU A 96 5.02 -5.49 -0.21
N ASN A 97 4.71 -5.07 -1.44
CA ASN A 97 3.71 -4.05 -1.71
C ASN A 97 2.64 -4.61 -2.66
N LEU A 98 1.37 -4.57 -2.24
CA LEU A 98 0.21 -5.03 -3.00
C LEU A 98 -0.59 -3.80 -3.44
N LEU A 99 -0.48 -3.42 -4.70
CA LEU A 99 -1.00 -2.16 -5.23
C LEU A 99 -2.23 -2.39 -6.10
N TYR A 100 -3.22 -1.49 -5.98
CA TYR A 100 -4.30 -1.44 -6.94
C TYR A 100 -3.77 -1.14 -8.35
N ASP A 101 -4.20 -1.95 -9.32
CA ASP A 101 -3.71 -1.93 -10.70
C ASP A 101 -4.25 -0.75 -11.49
N VAL A 102 -3.58 0.39 -11.38
CA VAL A 102 -3.81 1.60 -12.18
C VAL A 102 -2.49 2.16 -12.69
N GLY A 103 -2.55 2.89 -13.80
CA GLY A 103 -1.37 3.33 -14.54
C GLY A 103 -0.32 4.04 -13.67
N PHE A 104 -0.72 4.97 -12.82
CA PHE A 104 0.23 5.71 -11.98
C PHE A 104 0.85 4.87 -10.86
N ASN A 105 0.16 3.85 -10.32
CA ASN A 105 0.77 2.92 -9.36
C ASN A 105 1.80 2.02 -10.06
N ARG A 106 1.50 1.56 -11.28
CA ARG A 106 2.44 0.79 -12.09
C ARG A 106 3.66 1.61 -12.49
N GLU A 107 3.48 2.88 -12.86
CA GLU A 107 4.58 3.77 -13.21
C GLU A 107 5.53 3.99 -12.04
N VAL A 108 4.99 4.12 -10.83
CA VAL A 108 5.79 4.34 -9.63
C VAL A 108 6.56 3.10 -9.20
N ALA A 109 5.90 1.94 -9.13
CA ALA A 109 6.46 0.75 -8.49
C ALA A 109 7.07 -0.26 -9.48
N GLU A 110 6.64 -0.25 -10.75
CA GLU A 110 7.09 -1.19 -11.80
C GLU A 110 7.09 -2.65 -11.32
N ASP A 111 8.25 -3.32 -11.30
CA ASP A 111 8.42 -4.70 -10.84
C ASP A 111 8.74 -4.83 -9.33
N GLY A 112 8.72 -3.71 -8.60
CA GLY A 112 8.90 -3.67 -7.15
C GLY A 112 7.61 -3.93 -6.34
N ALA A 113 6.51 -4.32 -6.98
CA ALA A 113 5.23 -4.57 -6.33
C ALA A 113 4.43 -5.65 -7.06
N LEU A 114 3.42 -6.19 -6.37
CA LEU A 114 2.37 -7.01 -6.95
C LEU A 114 1.10 -6.17 -7.13
N TYR A 115 0.29 -6.52 -8.13
CA TYR A 115 -0.85 -5.71 -8.53
C TYR A 115 -2.15 -6.50 -8.44
N TRP A 116 -3.19 -5.86 -7.91
CA TRP A 116 -4.52 -6.43 -7.75
C TRP A 116 -5.60 -5.58 -8.41
N THR A 117 -6.70 -6.22 -8.76
CA THR A 117 -7.85 -5.59 -9.42
C THR A 117 -9.10 -5.64 -8.53
N LEU A 118 -10.19 -4.98 -8.97
CA LEU A 118 -11.48 -5.02 -8.28
C LEU A 118 -12.26 -6.33 -8.52
N GLU A 119 -11.73 -7.23 -9.34
CA GLU A 119 -12.36 -8.53 -9.58
C GLU A 119 -12.48 -9.33 -8.29
N ASP A 120 -13.63 -9.96 -8.12
CA ASP A 120 -13.91 -10.75 -6.94
C ASP A 120 -12.92 -11.91 -6.78
N GLY A 121 -12.31 -12.02 -5.58
CA GLY A 121 -11.29 -13.01 -5.27
C GLY A 121 -9.88 -12.71 -5.80
N ASN A 122 -9.68 -11.65 -6.60
CA ASN A 122 -8.37 -11.33 -7.16
C ASN A 122 -7.35 -10.99 -6.08
N LEU A 123 -7.66 -10.04 -5.20
CA LEU A 123 -6.76 -9.68 -4.10
C LEU A 123 -6.63 -10.80 -3.06
N ALA A 124 -7.72 -11.53 -2.76
CA ALA A 124 -7.67 -12.66 -1.84
C ALA A 124 -6.66 -13.73 -2.30
N LYS A 125 -6.71 -14.09 -3.58
CA LYS A 125 -5.75 -15.02 -4.19
C LYS A 125 -4.32 -14.48 -4.13
N LEU A 126 -4.13 -13.17 -4.39
CA LEU A 126 -2.82 -12.54 -4.34
C LEU A 126 -2.25 -12.55 -2.92
N ILE A 127 -3.08 -12.34 -1.89
CA ILE A 127 -2.69 -12.45 -0.48
C ILE A 127 -2.20 -13.87 -0.17
N ASP A 128 -2.97 -14.89 -0.56
CA ASP A 128 -2.61 -16.29 -0.32
C ASP A 128 -1.30 -16.67 -1.04
N GLN A 129 -1.11 -16.20 -2.27
CA GLN A 129 0.15 -16.37 -3.00
C GLN A 129 1.32 -15.68 -2.29
N SER A 130 1.11 -14.45 -1.82
CA SER A 130 2.13 -13.69 -1.10
C SER A 130 2.54 -14.35 0.21
N ASP A 131 1.60 -14.98 0.90
CA ASP A 131 1.89 -15.73 2.14
C ASP A 131 2.76 -16.98 1.91
N SER A 132 2.81 -17.45 0.67
CA SER A 132 3.66 -18.59 0.25
C SER A 132 5.07 -18.17 -0.20
N MET A 133 5.33 -16.86 -0.33
CA MET A 133 6.65 -16.34 -0.74
C MET A 133 7.69 -16.61 0.35
N ASN A 134 8.88 -17.02 -0.09
CA ASN A 134 10.00 -17.18 0.81
C ASN A 134 10.72 -15.84 1.09
N GLU A 135 11.64 -15.83 2.05
CA GLU A 135 12.32 -14.60 2.47
C GLU A 135 13.20 -14.01 1.35
N GLU A 136 13.78 -14.83 0.48
CA GLU A 136 14.61 -14.37 -0.64
C GLU A 136 13.77 -13.64 -1.69
N GLU A 137 12.61 -14.17 -2.04
CA GLU A 137 11.65 -13.53 -2.96
C GLU A 137 11.15 -12.19 -2.40
N LEU A 138 10.83 -12.14 -1.11
CA LEU A 138 10.41 -10.91 -0.44
C LEU A 138 11.53 -9.86 -0.40
N GLU A 139 12.77 -10.28 -0.14
CA GLU A 139 13.92 -9.39 -0.11
C GLU A 139 14.23 -8.84 -1.50
N GLU A 140 14.22 -9.68 -2.54
CA GLU A 140 14.42 -9.26 -3.93
C GLU A 140 13.39 -8.20 -4.34
N MET A 141 12.11 -8.44 -4.05
CA MET A 141 11.04 -7.49 -4.34
C MET A 141 11.23 -6.17 -3.59
N GLY A 142 11.56 -6.24 -2.30
CA GLY A 142 11.82 -5.07 -1.47
C GLY A 142 13.02 -4.26 -1.96
N GLN A 143 14.07 -4.91 -2.45
CA GLN A 143 15.24 -4.24 -3.03
C GLN A 143 14.89 -3.54 -4.35
N LYS A 144 14.11 -4.16 -5.24
CA LYS A 144 13.62 -3.52 -6.47
C LYS A 144 12.81 -2.27 -6.15
N ALA A 145 11.86 -2.36 -5.20
CA ALA A 145 11.07 -1.23 -4.78
C ALA A 145 11.93 -0.07 -4.23
N LYS A 146 12.85 -0.36 -3.32
CA LYS A 146 13.77 0.63 -2.73
C LYS A 146 14.68 1.27 -3.77
N GLN A 147 15.21 0.47 -4.69
CA GLN A 147 16.08 0.97 -5.76
C GLN A 147 15.31 1.92 -6.66
N ARG A 148 14.09 1.56 -7.06
CA ARG A 148 13.19 2.41 -7.85
C ARG A 148 12.96 3.77 -7.20
N ILE A 149 12.67 3.79 -5.89
CA ILE A 149 12.46 5.04 -5.16
C ILE A 149 13.73 5.88 -5.11
N LYS A 150 14.88 5.26 -4.90
CA LYS A 150 16.18 5.95 -4.87
C LYS A 150 16.52 6.59 -6.22
N ASP A 151 16.26 5.89 -7.33
CA ASP A 151 16.66 6.31 -8.65
C ASP A 151 15.75 7.38 -9.24
N GLU A 152 14.44 7.31 -8.99
CA GLU A 152 13.46 8.14 -9.70
C GLU A 152 12.67 9.11 -8.79
N TYR A 153 12.66 8.89 -7.47
CA TYR A 153 11.84 9.65 -6.52
C TYR A 153 12.63 10.25 -5.35
N SER A 154 13.98 10.17 -5.38
CA SER A 154 14.82 10.85 -4.39
C SER A 154 14.80 12.37 -4.60
N TRP A 155 14.99 13.12 -3.52
CA TRP A 155 15.14 14.58 -3.60
C TRP A 155 16.27 14.99 -4.53
N GLN A 156 17.38 14.26 -4.52
CA GLN A 156 18.51 14.53 -5.40
C GLN A 156 18.10 14.43 -6.87
N TYR A 157 17.43 13.34 -7.25
CA TYR A 157 16.95 13.14 -8.63
C TYR A 157 15.98 14.25 -9.08
N ILE A 158 15.04 14.64 -8.20
CA ILE A 158 14.07 15.70 -8.48
C ILE A 158 14.81 17.03 -8.68
N CYS A 159 15.74 17.37 -7.79
CA CYS A 159 16.56 18.60 -7.90
C CYS A 159 17.38 18.60 -9.19
N ASP A 160 18.02 17.49 -9.55
CA ASP A 160 18.81 17.36 -10.78
C ASP A 160 17.95 17.56 -12.03
N LYS A 161 16.72 17.01 -12.05
CA LYS A 161 15.78 17.26 -13.16
C LYS A 161 15.40 18.75 -13.28
N TYR A 162 15.09 19.42 -12.18
CA TYR A 162 14.78 20.85 -12.20
C TYR A 162 15.99 21.67 -12.69
N THR A 163 17.18 21.40 -12.21
CA THR A 163 18.41 22.08 -12.64
C THR A 163 18.63 21.96 -14.14
N LYS A 164 18.50 20.75 -14.70
CA LYS A 164 18.63 20.52 -16.15
C LYS A 164 17.61 21.30 -16.99
N VAL A 165 16.37 21.46 -16.50
CA VAL A 165 15.34 22.26 -17.18
C VAL A 165 15.72 23.74 -17.16
N TRP A 166 16.24 24.25 -16.02
CA TRP A 166 16.69 25.64 -15.89
C TRP A 166 17.89 25.97 -16.79
N GLU A 167 18.82 25.02 -16.90
CA GLU A 167 20.02 25.19 -17.75
C GLU A 167 19.69 25.19 -19.25
N LYS A 168 18.67 24.44 -19.66
CA LYS A 168 18.21 24.41 -21.07
C LYS A 168 17.46 25.67 -21.51
N ASN A 169 16.96 26.45 -20.55
CA ASN A 169 16.18 27.68 -20.83
C ASN A 169 17.00 28.97 -20.60
N LYS A 170 18.32 28.87 -20.44
CA LYS A 170 19.28 29.96 -20.48
C LYS A 170 19.92 30.08 -21.87
#